data_a01609e86ea38e3c8da0ef768339ce06
#
_entry.id   a01609e86ea38e3c8da0ef768339ce06
#
_cell.length_a   1.000
_cell.length_b   1.000
_cell.length_c   1.000
_cell.angle_alpha   90.00
_cell.angle_beta   90.00
_cell.angle_gamma   90.00
#
_symmetry.space_group_name_H-M   'P 1'
#
loop_
_entity.id
_entity.type
_entity.pdbx_description
1 polymer ?
#
loop_
_entity_poly.entity_id
_entity_poly.type
_entity_poly.pdbx_seq_one_letter_code
_entity_poly.pdbx_strand_id
1 'polypeptide(L)'
;ALSHAVANEKPNVLFIAIDDLNDWVGFMGGHPQAVTPHMDALAKRGRNFTNAHCSVPVCTSSRVTVMSGIGPMTHGSYEIGPKYEQLPALAKAPTIQRHFKDNGYFTLSGGKMLHHDFKGRLTGDVDQSLGRKRSPRPKKPMSRPANWSGAWDWGAYPETDAQMGDIQLAETAAKALKEDFDKPFFMSVGFFRPHVPLFVPPKWFELYDEEKIALPKNPKTDLDDLPKNFLTINDYAVAPTHAQVVESGKQRSLTHAYLASVSFVDHCVGIVLDALKASSHADNTIIVLWSDHGFHLGEKQHWAKRTLWEESTRVPLLFAGPGIKPGKPCREPASLLDLYPTLVELCNLPKNPRLEGLSLVPQLNDPTAARDRPAITSSYFGNHSVRSRDWRLISYADGAKELYDHRVDSDEFRNLAKDPEHQAVIQRLAKWLPKKAAPEFKPKSERSRGRRK
;
A
#
# COMPACT_ATOMS: atom_id res chain seq x y z
N ALA A 1 -14.33 -37.20 30.13
CA ALA A 1 -14.06 -36.24 29.06
C ALA A 1 -14.28 -34.86 29.62
N LEU A 2 -13.19 -34.18 30.03
CA LEU A 2 -13.18 -32.77 30.41
C LEU A 2 -13.11 -31.96 29.12
N SER A 3 -14.25 -31.43 28.71
CA SER A 3 -14.33 -30.35 27.74
C SER A 3 -13.62 -29.16 28.37
N HIS A 4 -12.36 -28.94 28.05
CA HIS A 4 -11.74 -27.66 28.26
C HIS A 4 -12.49 -26.67 27.37
N ALA A 5 -13.30 -25.81 27.98
CA ALA A 5 -13.72 -24.59 27.34
C ALA A 5 -12.42 -23.85 26.97
N VAL A 6 -12.08 -23.84 25.70
CA VAL A 6 -11.04 -22.99 25.15
C VAL A 6 -11.51 -21.58 25.47
N ALA A 7 -10.95 -20.99 26.52
CA ALA A 7 -11.06 -19.57 26.76
C ALA A 7 -10.73 -18.93 25.42
N ASN A 8 -11.56 -17.98 24.96
CA ASN A 8 -11.43 -17.30 23.67
C ASN A 8 -10.10 -16.50 23.71
N GLU A 9 -8.99 -17.22 23.45
CA GLU A 9 -7.65 -16.61 23.46
C GLU A 9 -7.63 -15.54 22.36
N LYS A 10 -7.22 -14.34 22.75
CA LYS A 10 -7.06 -13.24 21.80
C LYS A 10 -6.15 -13.70 20.65
N PRO A 11 -6.53 -13.53 19.39
CA PRO A 11 -5.71 -13.97 18.26
C PRO A 11 -4.42 -13.13 18.18
N ASN A 12 -3.33 -13.75 17.75
CA ASN A 12 -2.14 -13.05 17.31
C ASN A 12 -2.42 -12.29 16.01
N VAL A 13 -1.59 -11.30 15.70
CA VAL A 13 -1.65 -10.55 14.46
C VAL A 13 -0.30 -10.53 13.78
N LEU A 14 -0.25 -10.97 12.52
CA LEU A 14 0.87 -10.79 11.60
C LEU A 14 0.46 -9.74 10.55
N PHE A 15 1.06 -8.55 10.63
CA PHE A 15 0.72 -7.37 9.84
C PHE A 15 1.83 -7.08 8.83
N ILE A 16 1.66 -7.50 7.57
CA ILE A 16 2.67 -7.44 6.51
C ILE A 16 2.38 -6.25 5.60
N ALA A 17 3.29 -5.30 5.53
CA ALA A 17 3.25 -4.13 4.66
C ALA A 17 4.27 -4.27 3.52
N ILE A 18 3.87 -3.98 2.29
CA ILE A 18 4.74 -4.00 1.11
C ILE A 18 4.79 -2.60 0.51
N ASP A 19 5.96 -2.12 0.11
CA ASP A 19 6.16 -0.75 -0.38
C ASP A 19 6.08 -0.69 -1.90
N ASP A 20 5.24 0.20 -2.45
CA ASP A 20 5.05 0.39 -3.91
C ASP A 20 4.50 -0.85 -4.65
N LEU A 21 3.84 -1.80 -3.99
CA LEU A 21 3.24 -2.95 -4.66
C LEU A 21 1.88 -2.58 -5.23
N ASN A 22 1.77 -2.58 -6.56
CA ASN A 22 0.51 -2.44 -7.27
C ASN A 22 -0.25 -3.78 -7.36
N ASP A 23 -1.25 -3.87 -8.20
CA ASP A 23 -2.08 -5.06 -8.41
C ASP A 23 -1.41 -6.18 -9.25
N TRP A 24 -0.12 -6.06 -9.58
CA TRP A 24 0.66 -7.05 -10.33
C TRP A 24 1.04 -8.25 -9.46
N VAL A 25 0.02 -8.86 -8.89
CA VAL A 25 0.07 -10.11 -8.12
C VAL A 25 -0.97 -11.07 -8.70
N GLY A 26 -0.70 -12.37 -8.65
CA GLY A 26 -1.54 -13.37 -9.32
C GLY A 26 -3.00 -13.31 -8.87
N PHE A 27 -3.27 -13.15 -7.57
CA PHE A 27 -4.63 -13.11 -7.01
C PHE A 27 -5.43 -11.84 -7.37
N MET A 28 -4.80 -10.79 -7.90
CA MET A 28 -5.48 -9.58 -8.39
C MET A 28 -5.52 -9.51 -9.92
N GLY A 29 -4.62 -10.22 -10.60
CA GLY A 29 -4.60 -10.34 -12.05
C GLY A 29 -4.17 -9.09 -12.81
N GLY A 30 -3.47 -8.16 -12.18
CA GLY A 30 -3.06 -6.89 -12.79
C GLY A 30 -2.00 -7.06 -13.88
N HIS A 31 -1.17 -8.09 -13.81
CA HIS A 31 -0.23 -8.43 -14.89
C HIS A 31 -0.24 -9.93 -15.19
N PRO A 32 -0.35 -10.35 -16.46
CA PRO A 32 -0.53 -11.76 -16.83
C PRO A 32 0.69 -12.65 -16.51
N GLN A 33 1.85 -12.06 -16.33
CA GLN A 33 3.10 -12.77 -16.06
C GLN A 33 3.58 -12.65 -14.61
N ALA A 34 2.82 -12.01 -13.72
CA ALA A 34 3.21 -11.92 -12.31
C ALA A 34 3.32 -13.30 -11.65
N VAL A 35 4.45 -13.57 -10.97
CA VAL A 35 4.73 -14.83 -10.28
C VAL A 35 4.78 -14.56 -8.77
N THR A 36 3.67 -14.87 -8.08
CA THR A 36 3.49 -14.58 -6.64
C THR A 36 2.86 -15.76 -5.89
N PRO A 37 3.49 -16.95 -5.91
CA PRO A 37 2.87 -18.18 -5.41
C PRO A 37 2.53 -18.13 -3.91
N HIS A 38 3.30 -17.43 -3.08
CA HIS A 38 3.06 -17.34 -1.63
C HIS A 38 1.88 -16.42 -1.29
N MET A 39 1.81 -15.26 -1.91
CA MET A 39 0.67 -14.35 -1.77
C MET A 39 -0.61 -14.95 -2.36
N ASP A 40 -0.50 -15.66 -3.49
CA ASP A 40 -1.64 -16.36 -4.10
C ASP A 40 -2.16 -17.51 -3.23
N ALA A 41 -1.25 -18.25 -2.58
CA ALA A 41 -1.63 -19.30 -1.62
C ALA A 41 -2.30 -18.71 -0.37
N LEU A 42 -1.84 -17.54 0.10
CA LEU A 42 -2.48 -16.81 1.20
C LEU A 42 -3.90 -16.36 0.78
N ALA A 43 -4.06 -15.81 -0.43
CA ALA A 43 -5.34 -15.36 -0.96
C ALA A 43 -6.39 -16.49 -1.03
N LYS A 44 -5.97 -17.72 -1.39
CA LYS A 44 -6.85 -18.90 -1.45
C LYS A 44 -7.42 -19.29 -0.08
N ARG A 45 -6.72 -19.02 1.01
CA ARG A 45 -7.15 -19.33 2.39
C ARG A 45 -7.69 -18.13 3.17
N GLY A 46 -7.86 -16.99 2.51
CA GLY A 46 -8.28 -15.72 3.13
C GLY A 46 -9.40 -15.02 2.38
N ARG A 47 -9.58 -13.76 2.72
CA ARG A 47 -10.48 -12.80 2.05
C ARG A 47 -9.65 -11.75 1.35
N ASN A 48 -9.73 -11.69 0.02
CA ASN A 48 -9.12 -10.67 -0.81
C ASN A 48 -10.11 -9.52 -1.07
N PHE A 49 -9.66 -8.27 -0.91
CA PHE A 49 -10.39 -7.07 -1.28
C PHE A 49 -9.82 -6.53 -2.60
N THR A 50 -10.52 -6.77 -3.70
CA THR A 50 -10.06 -6.37 -5.05
C THR A 50 -10.28 -4.89 -5.35
N ASN A 51 -11.00 -4.18 -4.48
CA ASN A 51 -11.33 -2.76 -4.59
C ASN A 51 -10.90 -2.01 -3.31
N ALA A 52 -9.63 -2.24 -2.89
CA ALA A 52 -9.03 -1.56 -1.75
C ALA A 52 -8.12 -0.42 -2.22
N HIS A 53 -8.17 0.72 -1.52
CA HIS A 53 -7.48 1.95 -1.90
C HIS A 53 -6.72 2.57 -0.75
N CYS A 54 -5.56 3.17 -1.06
CA CYS A 54 -4.83 3.99 -0.11
C CYS A 54 -5.53 5.35 0.11
N SER A 55 -5.31 5.96 1.27
CA SER A 55 -5.87 7.29 1.56
C SER A 55 -5.06 8.42 0.94
N VAL A 56 -3.77 8.19 0.66
CA VAL A 56 -2.87 9.08 -0.06
C VAL A 56 -1.88 8.22 -0.86
N PRO A 57 -1.70 8.45 -2.17
CA PRO A 57 -0.82 7.61 -3.00
C PRO A 57 0.66 7.99 -2.83
N VAL A 58 1.13 8.06 -1.58
CA VAL A 58 2.53 8.31 -1.20
C VAL A 58 2.86 7.70 0.15
N CYS A 59 4.03 7.08 0.25
CA CYS A 59 4.43 6.22 1.39
C CYS A 59 4.26 6.88 2.75
N THR A 60 4.74 8.13 2.94
CA THR A 60 4.69 8.81 4.25
C THR A 60 3.25 8.94 4.72
N SER A 61 2.41 9.57 3.92
CA SER A 61 1.05 9.94 4.30
C SER A 61 0.12 8.72 4.38
N SER A 62 0.27 7.75 3.47
CA SER A 62 -0.48 6.50 3.54
C SER A 62 -0.16 5.72 4.82
N ARG A 63 1.13 5.52 5.12
CA ARG A 63 1.56 4.78 6.33
C ARG A 63 1.18 5.50 7.61
N VAL A 64 1.28 6.83 7.65
CA VAL A 64 0.80 7.63 8.78
C VAL A 64 -0.71 7.40 9.01
N THR A 65 -1.50 7.40 7.93
CA THR A 65 -2.95 7.14 7.99
C THR A 65 -3.24 5.73 8.56
N VAL A 66 -2.58 4.70 8.04
CA VAL A 66 -2.77 3.32 8.52
C VAL A 66 -2.37 3.18 9.99
N MET A 67 -1.22 3.72 10.36
CA MET A 67 -0.67 3.57 11.71
C MET A 67 -1.44 4.37 12.77
N SER A 68 -2.08 5.47 12.39
CA SER A 68 -2.88 6.30 13.31
C SER A 68 -4.38 5.98 13.29
N GLY A 69 -4.89 5.41 12.19
CA GLY A 69 -6.32 5.30 11.93
C GLY A 69 -7.03 6.64 11.75
N ILE A 70 -6.26 7.71 11.47
CA ILE A 70 -6.74 9.08 11.25
C ILE A 70 -6.38 9.47 9.82
N GLY A 71 -7.33 10.04 9.10
CA GLY A 71 -7.19 10.35 7.67
C GLY A 71 -6.43 11.65 7.37
N PRO A 72 -6.00 11.83 6.11
CA PRO A 72 -5.25 13.01 5.68
C PRO A 72 -6.02 14.31 5.87
N MET A 73 -7.36 14.28 5.81
CA MET A 73 -8.22 15.43 6.03
C MET A 73 -8.12 15.97 7.45
N THR A 74 -7.74 15.14 8.42
CA THR A 74 -7.57 15.52 9.81
C THR A 74 -6.12 15.80 10.17
N HIS A 75 -5.17 14.99 9.68
CA HIS A 75 -3.76 15.17 10.07
C HIS A 75 -2.96 16.10 9.14
N GLY A 76 -3.47 16.45 7.95
CA GLY A 76 -2.84 17.43 7.06
C GLY A 76 -1.57 16.94 6.35
N SER A 77 -1.30 15.63 6.31
CA SER A 77 -0.18 15.06 5.55
C SER A 77 -0.67 14.54 4.20
N TYR A 78 -0.22 15.17 3.10
CA TYR A 78 -0.59 14.81 1.73
C TYR A 78 0.62 14.44 0.88
N GLU A 79 1.84 14.64 1.42
CA GLU A 79 3.11 14.54 0.73
C GLU A 79 4.15 13.73 1.52
N ILE A 80 5.32 13.49 0.89
CA ILE A 80 6.52 13.07 1.59
C ILE A 80 7.04 14.25 2.41
N GLY A 81 7.23 14.09 3.71
CA GLY A 81 7.80 15.18 4.51
C GLY A 81 7.59 14.99 6.00
N PRO A 82 6.42 15.25 6.57
CA PRO A 82 6.27 15.24 8.01
C PRO A 82 6.43 13.85 8.60
N LYS A 83 7.18 13.74 9.69
CA LYS A 83 7.19 12.56 10.54
C LYS A 83 5.87 12.49 11.33
N TYR A 84 5.50 11.29 11.75
CA TYR A 84 4.30 11.05 12.55
C TYR A 84 4.17 12.01 13.74
N GLU A 85 5.25 12.14 14.52
CA GLU A 85 5.30 12.96 15.73
C GLU A 85 5.26 14.47 15.48
N GLN A 86 5.50 14.91 14.23
CA GLN A 86 5.45 16.32 13.84
C GLN A 86 4.02 16.80 13.54
N LEU A 87 3.09 15.88 13.33
CA LEU A 87 1.69 16.19 12.99
C LEU A 87 0.90 16.48 14.27
N PRO A 88 0.44 17.73 14.49
CA PRO A 88 -0.23 18.11 15.75
C PRO A 88 -1.47 17.27 16.05
N ALA A 89 -2.24 16.91 15.03
CA ALA A 89 -3.41 16.05 15.17
C ALA A 89 -3.08 14.65 15.72
N LEU A 90 -1.83 14.19 15.56
CA LEU A 90 -1.38 12.87 15.98
C LEU A 90 -0.59 12.86 17.29
N ALA A 91 -0.31 14.02 17.88
CA ALA A 91 0.54 14.14 19.07
C ALA A 91 0.11 13.22 20.24
N LYS A 92 -1.20 13.00 20.39
CA LYS A 92 -1.81 12.13 21.44
C LYS A 92 -2.52 10.91 20.84
N ALA A 93 -2.34 10.63 19.55
CA ALA A 93 -2.92 9.45 18.91
C ALA A 93 -2.00 8.26 19.13
N PRO A 94 -2.44 7.15 19.72
CA PRO A 94 -1.64 5.94 19.74
C PRO A 94 -1.51 5.39 18.32
N THR A 95 -0.34 4.87 17.97
CA THR A 95 -0.21 4.02 16.80
C THR A 95 -0.97 2.71 17.02
N ILE A 96 -1.26 1.98 15.95
CA ILE A 96 -1.89 0.67 16.08
C ILE A 96 -1.04 -0.25 16.98
N GLN A 97 0.30 -0.27 16.85
CA GLN A 97 1.17 -1.05 17.72
C GLN A 97 1.03 -0.64 19.18
N ARG A 98 1.00 0.67 19.46
CA ARG A 98 0.81 1.17 20.81
C ARG A 98 -0.53 0.76 21.40
N HIS A 99 -1.60 0.80 20.64
CA HIS A 99 -2.92 0.36 21.08
C HIS A 99 -2.91 -1.14 21.46
N PHE A 100 -2.30 -1.97 20.62
CA PHE A 100 -2.18 -3.40 20.92
C PHE A 100 -1.32 -3.64 22.18
N LYS A 101 -0.17 -2.97 22.31
CA LYS A 101 0.69 -3.02 23.51
C LYS A 101 -0.05 -2.66 24.77
N ASP A 102 -0.78 -1.53 24.77
CA ASP A 102 -1.54 -1.04 25.93
C ASP A 102 -2.71 -1.99 26.31
N ASN A 103 -3.09 -2.91 25.40
CA ASN A 103 -4.15 -3.91 25.62
C ASN A 103 -3.62 -5.34 25.78
N GLY A 104 -2.35 -5.48 26.19
CA GLY A 104 -1.78 -6.74 26.64
C GLY A 104 -1.16 -7.60 25.55
N TYR A 105 -0.89 -7.06 24.37
CA TYR A 105 -0.12 -7.75 23.32
C TYR A 105 1.38 -7.53 23.50
N PHE A 106 2.18 -8.53 23.15
CA PHE A 106 3.60 -8.37 22.91
C PHE A 106 3.80 -7.85 21.49
N THR A 107 4.47 -6.71 21.34
CA THR A 107 4.54 -6.02 20.05
C THR A 107 5.92 -6.10 19.43
N LEU A 108 5.98 -6.55 18.15
CA LEU A 108 7.19 -6.63 17.37
C LEU A 108 7.04 -5.79 16.09
N SER A 109 8.12 -5.13 15.68
CA SER A 109 8.09 -4.35 14.43
C SER A 109 9.44 -4.30 13.75
N GLY A 110 9.44 -4.41 12.41
CA GLY A 110 10.66 -4.26 11.61
C GLY A 110 10.41 -3.80 10.19
N GLY A 111 11.50 -3.41 9.52
CA GLY A 111 11.47 -2.92 8.15
C GLY A 111 10.82 -1.54 7.99
N LYS A 112 10.09 -1.34 6.90
CA LYS A 112 9.45 -0.07 6.57
C LYS A 112 7.98 -0.04 7.02
N MET A 113 7.72 0.23 8.30
CA MET A 113 6.36 0.45 8.79
C MET A 113 5.97 1.93 8.73
N LEU A 114 6.87 2.85 9.11
CA LEU A 114 6.80 4.28 8.83
C LEU A 114 7.96 4.70 7.91
N HIS A 115 7.76 5.74 7.09
CA HIS A 115 8.77 6.16 6.12
C HIS A 115 10.08 6.63 6.78
N HIS A 116 10.00 7.39 7.87
CA HIS A 116 11.13 8.01 8.56
C HIS A 116 11.54 7.35 9.88
N ASP A 117 10.98 6.20 10.21
CA ASP A 117 11.17 5.58 11.52
C ASP A 117 12.44 4.73 11.61
N PHE A 118 13.60 5.38 11.75
CA PHE A 118 14.86 4.71 12.08
C PHE A 118 15.20 4.78 13.57
N LYS A 119 14.73 5.82 14.27
CA LYS A 119 14.87 6.07 15.72
C LYS A 119 13.67 6.89 16.20
N GLY A 120 12.45 6.58 15.71
CA GLY A 120 11.32 7.46 15.86
C GLY A 120 10.20 6.90 16.74
N ARG A 121 8.99 7.22 16.35
CA ARG A 121 7.76 6.97 17.09
C ARG A 121 7.59 5.50 17.52
N LEU A 122 7.91 4.54 16.65
CA LEU A 122 7.72 3.12 16.95
C LEU A 122 8.66 2.57 18.01
N THR A 123 9.77 3.25 18.33
CA THR A 123 10.73 2.77 19.34
C THR A 123 10.09 2.62 20.73
N GLY A 124 9.12 3.48 21.08
CA GLY A 124 8.38 3.37 22.36
C GLY A 124 7.09 2.56 22.25
N ASP A 125 6.60 2.32 21.05
CA ASP A 125 5.33 1.67 20.77
C ASP A 125 5.45 0.15 20.60
N VAL A 126 6.68 -0.38 20.50
CA VAL A 126 6.96 -1.81 20.35
C VAL A 126 7.84 -2.32 21.48
N ASP A 127 7.69 -3.61 21.83
CA ASP A 127 8.50 -4.27 22.85
C ASP A 127 9.82 -4.76 22.24
N GLN A 128 9.78 -5.28 21.01
CA GLN A 128 10.95 -5.83 20.32
C GLN A 128 11.06 -5.30 18.89
N SER A 129 12.25 -4.83 18.52
CA SER A 129 12.56 -4.43 17.16
C SER A 129 13.12 -5.62 16.37
N LEU A 130 12.51 -5.87 15.19
CA LEU A 130 13.04 -6.83 14.21
C LEU A 130 14.12 -6.21 13.33
N GLY A 131 14.44 -4.94 13.55
CA GLY A 131 15.43 -4.19 12.79
C GLY A 131 14.92 -3.64 11.45
N ARG A 132 15.80 -2.85 10.83
CA ARG A 132 15.57 -2.27 9.49
C ARG A 132 16.91 -2.21 8.77
N LYS A 133 17.14 -3.16 7.88
CA LYS A 133 18.35 -3.20 7.06
C LYS A 133 18.06 -2.71 5.66
N ARG A 134 19.01 -2.00 5.07
CA ARG A 134 18.94 -1.57 3.68
C ARG A 134 19.61 -2.61 2.80
N SER A 135 19.01 -2.90 1.67
CA SER A 135 19.66 -3.68 0.61
C SER A 135 20.84 -2.90 0.05
N PRO A 136 21.93 -3.58 -0.34
CA PRO A 136 23.11 -2.94 -0.93
C PRO A 136 22.75 -2.30 -2.28
N ARG A 137 23.56 -1.34 -2.70
CA ARG A 137 23.44 -0.66 -3.99
C ARG A 137 24.75 -0.79 -4.76
N PRO A 138 24.70 -0.92 -6.09
CA PRO A 138 25.90 -0.93 -6.92
C PRO A 138 26.64 0.41 -6.79
N LYS A 139 27.97 0.37 -6.88
CA LYS A 139 28.83 1.57 -6.80
C LYS A 139 28.66 2.51 -8.01
N LYS A 140 28.26 1.95 -9.14
CA LYS A 140 28.00 2.68 -10.40
C LYS A 140 26.58 2.43 -10.85
N PRO A 141 25.95 3.37 -11.59
CA PRO A 141 24.67 3.12 -12.24
C PRO A 141 24.73 1.85 -13.12
N MET A 142 23.66 1.07 -13.12
CA MET A 142 23.57 -0.16 -13.92
C MET A 142 22.79 0.06 -15.21
N SER A 143 21.55 0.53 -15.12
CA SER A 143 20.64 0.57 -16.28
C SER A 143 20.08 1.96 -16.57
N ARG A 144 20.01 2.83 -15.56
CA ARG A 144 19.43 4.16 -15.75
C ARG A 144 20.27 5.05 -16.67
N PRO A 145 19.65 5.89 -17.51
CA PRO A 145 20.32 7.00 -18.18
C PRO A 145 20.99 7.96 -17.19
N ALA A 146 22.08 8.60 -17.60
CA ALA A 146 22.89 9.47 -16.72
C ALA A 146 22.11 10.66 -16.14
N ASN A 147 21.11 11.17 -16.88
CA ASN A 147 20.27 12.31 -16.50
C ASN A 147 19.09 11.93 -15.60
N TRP A 148 18.88 10.63 -15.29
CA TRP A 148 17.82 10.23 -14.38
C TRP A 148 18.28 10.27 -12.93
N SER A 149 17.32 10.42 -12.01
CA SER A 149 17.58 10.31 -10.58
C SER A 149 18.18 8.95 -10.22
N GLY A 150 19.15 8.94 -9.30
CA GLY A 150 19.73 7.69 -8.77
C GLY A 150 18.74 6.77 -8.05
N ALA A 151 17.53 7.26 -7.76
CA ALA A 151 16.44 6.42 -7.28
C ALA A 151 15.85 5.52 -8.37
N TRP A 152 15.97 5.89 -9.64
CA TRP A 152 15.41 5.19 -10.80
C TRP A 152 16.50 4.39 -11.53
N ASP A 153 17.13 3.48 -10.81
CA ASP A 153 18.06 2.52 -11.36
C ASP A 153 17.58 1.09 -11.09
N TRP A 154 18.00 0.13 -11.89
CA TRP A 154 17.57 -1.25 -11.80
C TRP A 154 18.63 -2.21 -12.35
N GLY A 155 18.47 -3.49 -12.02
CA GLY A 155 19.31 -4.56 -12.54
C GLY A 155 19.52 -5.70 -11.55
N ALA A 156 20.15 -6.76 -12.05
CA ALA A 156 20.48 -7.95 -11.26
C ALA A 156 21.61 -7.65 -10.27
N TYR A 157 21.24 -7.28 -9.03
CA TYR A 157 22.16 -6.94 -7.94
C TYR A 157 21.41 -7.00 -6.60
N PRO A 158 22.03 -7.48 -5.50
CA PRO A 158 23.34 -8.15 -5.41
C PRO A 158 23.32 -9.58 -6.00
N GLU A 159 24.37 -10.35 -5.80
CA GLU A 159 24.47 -11.72 -6.35
C GLU A 159 23.51 -12.71 -5.66
N THR A 160 23.28 -12.54 -4.37
CA THR A 160 22.50 -13.50 -3.56
C THR A 160 21.43 -12.83 -2.71
N ASP A 161 20.37 -13.58 -2.41
CA ASP A 161 19.28 -13.15 -1.54
C ASP A 161 19.74 -12.76 -0.14
N ALA A 162 20.69 -13.49 0.44
CA ALA A 162 21.20 -13.26 1.80
C ALA A 162 21.75 -11.83 2.01
N GLN A 163 22.17 -11.17 0.92
CA GLN A 163 22.65 -9.79 0.95
C GLN A 163 21.50 -8.77 0.99
N MET A 164 20.27 -9.19 0.72
CA MET A 164 19.11 -8.29 0.66
C MET A 164 18.55 -8.00 2.05
N GLY A 165 18.28 -6.71 2.33
CA GLY A 165 17.73 -6.29 3.61
C GLY A 165 16.34 -6.87 3.91
N ASP A 166 15.51 -7.08 2.88
CA ASP A 166 14.17 -7.67 3.01
C ASP A 166 14.24 -9.17 3.38
N ILE A 167 15.21 -9.92 2.85
CA ILE A 167 15.46 -11.31 3.27
C ILE A 167 15.90 -11.37 4.73
N GLN A 168 16.85 -10.54 5.12
CA GLN A 168 17.34 -10.50 6.51
C GLN A 168 16.23 -10.11 7.50
N LEU A 169 15.30 -9.27 7.08
CA LEU A 169 14.09 -8.94 7.85
C LEU A 169 13.15 -10.15 7.94
N ALA A 170 12.88 -10.83 6.81
CA ALA A 170 12.02 -12.00 6.77
C ALA A 170 12.57 -13.13 7.66
N GLU A 171 13.87 -13.40 7.60
CA GLU A 171 14.55 -14.39 8.46
C GLU A 171 14.49 -14.01 9.94
N THR A 172 14.63 -12.72 10.26
CA THR A 172 14.50 -12.23 11.65
C THR A 172 13.08 -12.40 12.17
N ALA A 173 12.07 -12.09 11.36
CA ALA A 173 10.67 -12.32 11.71
C ALA A 173 10.37 -13.83 11.84
N ALA A 174 10.88 -14.64 10.91
CA ALA A 174 10.75 -16.10 10.94
C ALA A 174 11.40 -16.72 12.20
N LYS A 175 12.53 -16.18 12.65
CA LYS A 175 13.15 -16.60 13.91
C LYS A 175 12.28 -16.24 15.12
N ALA A 176 11.76 -15.01 15.17
CA ALA A 176 10.88 -14.57 16.25
C ALA A 176 9.57 -15.40 16.33
N LEU A 177 9.01 -15.83 15.19
CA LEU A 177 7.81 -16.69 15.16
C LEU A 177 8.03 -18.10 15.73
N LYS A 178 9.25 -18.52 15.97
CA LYS A 178 9.58 -19.81 16.61
C LYS A 178 9.68 -19.71 18.13
N GLU A 179 9.65 -18.48 18.66
CA GLU A 179 9.68 -18.23 20.10
C GLU A 179 8.28 -18.41 20.68
N ASP A 180 8.18 -18.89 21.91
CA ASP A 180 6.93 -18.91 22.65
C ASP A 180 6.70 -17.55 23.29
N PHE A 181 5.46 -17.07 23.24
CA PHE A 181 5.06 -15.80 23.83
C PHE A 181 4.04 -16.04 24.96
N ASP A 182 4.29 -15.45 26.12
CA ASP A 182 3.36 -15.48 27.26
C ASP A 182 2.05 -14.68 27.02
N LYS A 183 2.01 -13.92 25.94
CA LYS A 183 0.91 -13.02 25.53
C LYS A 183 0.66 -13.16 24.03
N PRO A 184 -0.54 -12.85 23.56
CA PRO A 184 -0.74 -12.73 22.12
C PRO A 184 0.18 -11.66 21.56
N PHE A 185 0.70 -11.87 20.35
CA PHE A 185 1.61 -10.91 19.73
C PHE A 185 0.93 -10.08 18.62
N PHE A 186 1.44 -8.88 18.42
CA PHE A 186 1.23 -8.07 17.23
C PHE A 186 2.58 -7.86 16.54
N MET A 187 2.82 -8.60 15.45
CA MET A 187 4.06 -8.52 14.68
C MET A 187 3.82 -7.76 13.38
N SER A 188 4.54 -6.67 13.19
CA SER A 188 4.49 -5.89 11.95
C SER A 188 5.82 -5.99 11.17
N VAL A 189 5.72 -6.36 9.88
CA VAL A 189 6.85 -6.60 8.99
C VAL A 189 6.65 -5.77 7.73
N GLY A 190 7.54 -4.81 7.47
CA GLY A 190 7.46 -3.90 6.34
C GLY A 190 8.57 -4.10 5.31
N PHE A 191 8.25 -4.69 4.16
CA PHE A 191 9.20 -4.90 3.07
C PHE A 191 9.38 -3.67 2.21
N PHE A 192 10.57 -3.51 1.62
CA PHE A 192 10.91 -2.40 0.74
C PHE A 192 10.64 -2.69 -0.72
N ARG A 193 10.89 -3.91 -1.22
CA ARG A 193 10.60 -4.24 -2.61
C ARG A 193 9.09 -4.33 -2.81
N PRO A 194 8.57 -3.91 -3.98
CA PRO A 194 9.25 -3.45 -5.20
C PRO A 194 9.58 -1.94 -5.29
N HIS A 195 9.71 -1.19 -4.20
CA HIS A 195 10.11 0.24 -4.26
C HIS A 195 11.48 0.42 -4.97
N VAL A 196 11.56 1.46 -5.81
CA VAL A 196 12.80 1.85 -6.50
C VAL A 196 13.96 2.18 -5.53
N PRO A 197 15.24 1.93 -5.92
CA PRO A 197 15.71 1.32 -7.14
C PRO A 197 15.42 -0.18 -7.19
N LEU A 198 15.17 -0.72 -8.40
CA LEU A 198 14.71 -2.10 -8.59
C LEU A 198 15.91 -3.05 -8.73
N PHE A 199 16.63 -3.25 -7.64
CA PHE A 199 17.74 -4.20 -7.56
C PHE A 199 17.32 -5.43 -6.78
N VAL A 200 17.37 -6.59 -7.42
CA VAL A 200 17.18 -7.92 -6.81
C VAL A 200 18.17 -8.90 -7.45
N PRO A 201 18.52 -10.02 -6.80
CA PRO A 201 19.45 -11.01 -7.33
C PRO A 201 19.05 -11.58 -8.71
N PRO A 202 20.04 -12.05 -9.51
CA PRO A 202 19.83 -12.48 -10.90
C PRO A 202 18.70 -13.49 -11.09
N LYS A 203 18.58 -14.48 -10.20
CA LYS A 203 17.57 -15.54 -10.32
C LYS A 203 16.11 -15.02 -10.42
N TRP A 204 15.83 -13.82 -9.91
CA TRP A 204 14.50 -13.22 -9.99
C TRP A 204 14.22 -12.64 -11.36
N PHE A 205 15.25 -12.14 -12.05
CA PHE A 205 15.16 -11.74 -13.45
C PHE A 205 15.01 -12.95 -14.38
N GLU A 206 15.69 -14.06 -14.08
CA GLU A 206 15.66 -15.30 -14.86
C GLU A 206 14.26 -15.96 -14.90
N LEU A 207 13.34 -15.57 -14.01
CA LEU A 207 11.94 -16.03 -14.07
C LEU A 207 11.19 -15.51 -15.29
N TYR A 208 11.70 -14.48 -15.97
CA TYR A 208 11.02 -13.76 -17.03
C TYR A 208 11.90 -13.63 -18.25
N ASP A 209 11.35 -13.89 -19.43
CA ASP A 209 11.96 -13.55 -20.69
C ASP A 209 11.66 -12.06 -21.00
N GLU A 210 12.67 -11.19 -20.87
CA GLU A 210 12.50 -9.74 -21.04
C GLU A 210 11.85 -9.38 -22.37
N GLU A 211 12.21 -10.07 -23.49
CA GLU A 211 11.68 -9.79 -24.81
C GLU A 211 10.17 -10.10 -24.93
N LYS A 212 9.64 -10.98 -24.07
CA LYS A 212 8.23 -11.39 -24.05
C LYS A 212 7.39 -10.71 -22.98
N ILE A 213 7.98 -9.77 -22.23
CA ILE A 213 7.21 -9.06 -21.20
C ILE A 213 6.12 -8.21 -21.85
N ALA A 214 4.88 -8.43 -21.43
CA ALA A 214 3.76 -7.60 -21.81
C ALA A 214 3.92 -6.21 -21.17
N LEU A 215 3.80 -5.17 -22.00
CA LEU A 215 3.74 -3.80 -21.48
C LEU A 215 2.29 -3.42 -21.20
N PRO A 216 2.04 -2.55 -20.21
CA PRO A 216 0.71 -2.00 -19.96
C PRO A 216 0.13 -1.34 -21.20
N LYS A 217 -1.18 -1.38 -21.32
CA LYS A 217 -1.90 -0.64 -22.37
C LYS A 217 -1.71 0.86 -22.14
N ASN A 218 -1.32 1.55 -23.18
CA ASN A 218 -1.09 2.98 -23.15
C ASN A 218 -1.47 3.62 -24.49
N PRO A 219 -2.78 3.83 -24.76
CA PRO A 219 -3.24 4.49 -25.97
C PRO A 219 -2.68 5.91 -26.05
N LYS A 220 -2.23 6.34 -27.24
CA LYS A 220 -1.66 7.68 -27.46
C LYS A 220 -2.65 8.81 -27.11
N THR A 221 -3.95 8.53 -27.20
CA THR A 221 -5.06 9.48 -26.95
C THR A 221 -5.55 9.43 -25.51
N ASP A 222 -4.97 8.62 -24.65
CA ASP A 222 -5.45 8.40 -23.27
C ASP A 222 -5.53 9.67 -22.39
N LEU A 223 -4.74 10.69 -22.75
CA LEU A 223 -4.71 11.96 -22.00
C LEU A 223 -5.51 13.09 -22.66
N ASP A 224 -6.12 12.87 -23.83
CA ASP A 224 -6.73 13.94 -24.64
C ASP A 224 -8.01 14.52 -24.02
N ASP A 225 -8.74 13.74 -23.22
CA ASP A 225 -9.99 14.14 -22.57
C ASP A 225 -9.82 14.60 -21.12
N LEU A 226 -8.58 14.65 -20.63
CA LEU A 226 -8.26 15.04 -19.27
C LEU A 226 -8.29 16.55 -19.04
N PRO A 227 -8.53 17.00 -17.81
CA PRO A 227 -8.40 18.41 -17.44
C PRO A 227 -6.93 18.87 -17.53
N LYS A 228 -6.67 20.09 -17.99
CA LYS A 228 -5.30 20.60 -18.18
C LYS A 228 -4.42 20.58 -16.94
N ASN A 229 -5.01 20.69 -15.76
CA ASN A 229 -4.30 20.75 -14.48
C ASN A 229 -3.82 19.38 -13.97
N PHE A 230 -4.24 18.26 -14.61
CA PHE A 230 -3.73 16.93 -14.20
C PHE A 230 -2.19 16.84 -14.30
N LEU A 231 -1.58 17.53 -15.27
CA LEU A 231 -0.12 17.57 -15.45
C LEU A 231 0.62 18.12 -14.22
N THR A 232 0.07 19.17 -13.59
CA THR A 232 0.68 19.80 -12.41
C THR A 232 0.70 18.88 -11.18
N ILE A 233 -0.32 18.03 -11.05
CA ILE A 233 -0.44 17.07 -9.95
C ILE A 233 0.45 15.85 -10.17
N ASN A 234 0.62 15.48 -11.43
CA ASN A 234 1.36 14.26 -11.80
C ASN A 234 2.83 14.52 -12.12
N ASP A 235 3.30 15.77 -12.06
CA ASP A 235 4.71 16.10 -12.21
C ASP A 235 5.49 15.67 -10.94
N TYR A 236 6.07 14.48 -11.01
CA TYR A 236 6.93 13.94 -9.96
C TYR A 236 8.39 14.06 -10.39
N ALA A 237 9.02 15.16 -10.06
CA ALA A 237 10.39 15.54 -10.48
C ALA A 237 11.49 14.48 -10.22
N VAL A 238 11.22 13.47 -9.37
CA VAL A 238 12.17 12.38 -9.09
C VAL A 238 12.00 11.21 -10.07
N ALA A 239 10.80 11.02 -10.65
CA ALA A 239 10.53 9.98 -11.63
C ALA A 239 10.89 10.46 -13.04
N PRO A 240 11.30 9.56 -13.95
CA PRO A 240 11.43 9.90 -15.37
C PRO A 240 10.04 10.19 -15.95
N THR A 241 9.95 11.11 -16.89
CA THR A 241 8.72 11.32 -17.65
C THR A 241 8.50 10.12 -18.60
N HIS A 242 7.25 9.91 -19.01
CA HIS A 242 6.95 8.83 -19.97
C HIS A 242 7.73 8.99 -21.29
N ALA A 243 7.84 10.20 -21.81
CA ALA A 243 8.66 10.49 -22.99
C ALA A 243 10.12 10.06 -22.80
N GLN A 244 10.75 10.39 -21.68
CA GLN A 244 12.12 9.96 -21.38
C GLN A 244 12.26 8.43 -21.34
N VAL A 245 11.29 7.72 -20.78
CA VAL A 245 11.33 6.26 -20.73
C VAL A 245 11.18 5.66 -22.12
N VAL A 246 10.27 6.16 -22.94
CA VAL A 246 10.05 5.72 -24.33
C VAL A 246 11.28 6.00 -25.19
N GLU A 247 11.79 7.23 -25.19
CA GLU A 247 12.96 7.65 -25.96
C GLU A 247 14.21 6.87 -25.59
N SER A 248 14.37 6.49 -24.32
CA SER A 248 15.50 5.66 -23.88
C SER A 248 15.38 4.19 -24.27
N GLY A 249 14.22 3.73 -24.75
CA GLY A 249 13.93 2.31 -25.03
C GLY A 249 13.89 1.42 -23.79
N LYS A 250 13.70 2.01 -22.58
CA LYS A 250 13.84 1.30 -21.29
C LYS A 250 12.54 0.77 -20.70
N GLN A 251 11.41 0.93 -21.40
CA GLN A 251 10.09 0.51 -20.89
C GLN A 251 10.10 -0.96 -20.44
N ARG A 252 10.55 -1.86 -21.33
CA ARG A 252 10.51 -3.30 -21.10
C ARG A 252 11.45 -3.73 -19.96
N SER A 253 12.69 -3.25 -19.97
CA SER A 253 13.66 -3.60 -18.91
C SER A 253 13.27 -3.07 -17.54
N LEU A 254 12.60 -1.90 -17.47
CA LEU A 254 12.10 -1.34 -16.22
C LEU A 254 10.89 -2.14 -15.70
N THR A 255 9.98 -2.54 -16.60
CA THR A 255 8.85 -3.43 -16.31
C THR A 255 9.34 -4.81 -15.83
N HIS A 256 10.35 -5.36 -16.49
CA HIS A 256 11.02 -6.60 -16.09
C HIS A 256 11.57 -6.51 -14.65
N ALA A 257 12.31 -5.45 -14.35
CA ALA A 257 12.88 -5.25 -13.03
C ALA A 257 11.80 -5.10 -11.92
N TYR A 258 10.66 -4.50 -12.26
CA TYR A 258 9.53 -4.42 -11.32
C TYR A 258 8.93 -5.81 -11.06
N LEU A 259 8.64 -6.61 -12.09
CA LEU A 259 8.16 -7.99 -11.96
C LEU A 259 9.13 -8.87 -11.15
N ALA A 260 10.44 -8.79 -11.44
CA ALA A 260 11.47 -9.48 -10.68
C ALA A 260 11.45 -9.08 -9.19
N SER A 261 11.23 -7.79 -8.91
CA SER A 261 11.13 -7.26 -7.54
C SER A 261 9.84 -7.71 -6.83
N VAL A 262 8.74 -7.88 -7.57
CA VAL A 262 7.48 -8.44 -7.06
C VAL A 262 7.64 -9.90 -6.68
N SER A 263 8.25 -10.73 -7.55
CA SER A 263 8.52 -12.14 -7.21
C SER A 263 9.51 -12.29 -6.05
N PHE A 264 10.50 -11.41 -5.95
CA PHE A 264 11.42 -11.37 -4.83
C PHE A 264 10.70 -11.09 -3.50
N VAL A 265 9.82 -10.09 -3.45
CA VAL A 265 9.09 -9.79 -2.20
C VAL A 265 8.07 -10.86 -1.86
N ASP A 266 7.47 -11.52 -2.85
CA ASP A 266 6.62 -12.69 -2.63
C ASP A 266 7.39 -13.80 -1.90
N HIS A 267 8.62 -14.06 -2.29
CA HIS A 267 9.50 -15.01 -1.57
C HIS A 267 9.78 -14.57 -0.13
N CYS A 268 10.04 -13.27 0.11
CA CYS A 268 10.20 -12.75 1.47
C CYS A 268 8.96 -12.97 2.33
N VAL A 269 7.77 -12.77 1.75
CA VAL A 269 6.48 -13.08 2.39
C VAL A 269 6.39 -14.57 2.68
N GLY A 270 6.80 -15.43 1.72
CA GLY A 270 6.83 -16.89 1.86
C GLY A 270 7.64 -17.34 3.07
N ILE A 271 8.84 -16.81 3.28
CA ILE A 271 9.71 -17.14 4.44
C ILE A 271 8.96 -16.90 5.76
N VAL A 272 8.26 -15.77 5.88
CA VAL A 272 7.51 -15.43 7.11
C VAL A 272 6.28 -16.31 7.27
N LEU A 273 5.52 -16.57 6.20
CA LEU A 273 4.32 -17.40 6.24
C LEU A 273 4.65 -18.88 6.54
N ASP A 274 5.74 -19.40 5.98
CA ASP A 274 6.18 -20.78 6.25
C ASP A 274 6.64 -20.94 7.69
N ALA A 275 7.35 -19.95 8.25
CA ALA A 275 7.73 -19.95 9.66
C ALA A 275 6.49 -19.90 10.58
N LEU A 276 5.51 -19.06 10.28
CA LEU A 276 4.24 -19.02 11.02
C LEU A 276 3.52 -20.38 10.96
N LYS A 277 3.41 -20.96 9.76
CA LYS A 277 2.77 -22.26 9.55
C LYS A 277 3.43 -23.39 10.36
N ALA A 278 4.76 -23.31 10.56
CA ALA A 278 5.52 -24.29 11.32
C ALA A 278 5.56 -24.00 12.83
N SER A 279 4.98 -22.91 13.30
CA SER A 279 4.99 -22.51 14.72
C SER A 279 3.73 -22.96 15.46
N SER A 280 3.77 -22.89 16.80
CA SER A 280 2.61 -23.09 17.69
C SER A 280 1.51 -22.02 17.48
N HIS A 281 1.80 -20.94 16.76
CA HIS A 281 0.90 -19.81 16.55
C HIS A 281 0.05 -19.92 15.28
N ALA A 282 0.28 -20.96 14.46
CA ALA A 282 -0.31 -21.11 13.11
C ALA A 282 -1.83 -20.94 13.06
N ASP A 283 -2.53 -21.58 14.00
CA ASP A 283 -4.00 -21.66 13.99
C ASP A 283 -4.69 -20.46 14.68
N ASN A 284 -3.93 -19.67 15.47
CA ASN A 284 -4.45 -18.51 16.21
C ASN A 284 -3.82 -17.18 15.78
N THR A 285 -3.46 -17.03 14.49
CA THR A 285 -2.87 -15.79 13.97
C THR A 285 -3.71 -15.22 12.83
N ILE A 286 -4.19 -13.99 13.00
CA ILE A 286 -4.76 -13.17 11.93
C ILE A 286 -3.60 -12.61 11.11
N ILE A 287 -3.62 -12.87 9.80
CA ILE A 287 -2.65 -12.34 8.85
C ILE A 287 -3.31 -11.22 8.05
N VAL A 288 -2.67 -10.06 8.00
CA VAL A 288 -3.06 -8.96 7.13
C VAL A 288 -1.89 -8.65 6.21
N LEU A 289 -2.10 -8.72 4.89
CA LEU A 289 -1.14 -8.30 3.87
C LEU A 289 -1.71 -7.12 3.11
N TRP A 290 -0.92 -6.05 2.98
CA TRP A 290 -1.33 -4.83 2.32
C TRP A 290 -0.15 -4.09 1.68
N SER A 291 -0.42 -3.31 0.63
CA SER A 291 0.52 -2.33 0.08
C SER A 291 0.14 -0.92 0.53
N ASP A 292 1.13 -0.04 0.70
CA ASP A 292 0.87 1.33 1.14
C ASP A 292 0.24 2.23 0.06
N HIS A 293 0.50 1.98 -1.21
CA HIS A 293 -0.13 2.56 -2.40
C HIS A 293 0.22 1.72 -3.63
N GLY A 294 -0.41 2.03 -4.76
CA GLY A 294 -0.11 1.43 -6.04
C GLY A 294 1.10 2.08 -6.75
N PHE A 295 1.31 1.73 -8.04
CA PHE A 295 2.45 2.18 -8.81
C PHE A 295 2.17 2.05 -10.33
N HIS A 296 2.42 3.11 -11.10
CA HIS A 296 2.34 3.10 -12.55
C HIS A 296 3.63 2.60 -13.19
N LEU A 297 3.50 1.88 -14.27
CA LEU A 297 4.60 1.38 -15.11
C LEU A 297 4.39 1.73 -16.60
N GLY A 298 3.81 2.88 -16.86
CA GLY A 298 3.52 3.42 -18.18
C GLY A 298 2.05 3.72 -18.44
N GLU A 299 1.12 3.17 -17.65
CA GLU A 299 -0.30 3.47 -17.72
C GLU A 299 -0.52 4.98 -17.53
N LYS A 300 -1.48 5.56 -18.25
CA LYS A 300 -1.71 7.01 -18.23
C LYS A 300 -0.47 7.85 -18.54
N GLN A 301 0.46 7.31 -19.36
CA GLN A 301 1.75 7.95 -19.63
C GLN A 301 2.49 8.41 -18.37
N HIS A 302 2.32 7.65 -17.27
CA HIS A 302 2.90 7.96 -15.98
C HIS A 302 3.80 6.82 -15.46
N TRP A 303 4.81 7.18 -14.68
CA TRP A 303 5.70 6.26 -13.97
C TRP A 303 5.79 6.67 -12.52
N ALA A 304 5.66 5.75 -11.61
CA ALA A 304 5.59 5.90 -10.17
C ALA A 304 4.17 6.00 -9.61
N LYS A 305 3.92 6.94 -8.74
CA LYS A 305 2.76 7.09 -7.84
C LYS A 305 2.31 8.54 -7.79
N ARG A 306 1.44 8.91 -6.86
CA ARG A 306 0.90 10.25 -6.59
C ARG A 306 -0.29 10.65 -7.44
N THR A 307 -0.69 9.89 -8.44
CA THR A 307 -1.90 10.14 -9.20
C THR A 307 -3.16 9.73 -8.41
N LEU A 308 -4.33 10.13 -8.88
CA LEU A 308 -5.62 9.74 -8.32
C LEU A 308 -6.29 8.61 -9.09
N TRP A 309 -5.63 8.09 -10.12
CA TRP A 309 -6.09 6.96 -10.93
C TRP A 309 -5.91 5.62 -10.22
N GLU A 310 -6.52 4.59 -10.78
CA GLU A 310 -6.57 3.24 -10.21
C GLU A 310 -5.17 2.73 -9.86
N GLU A 311 -4.19 2.85 -10.77
CA GLU A 311 -2.85 2.29 -10.64
C GLU A 311 -2.04 2.84 -9.44
N SER A 312 -2.25 4.11 -9.05
CA SER A 312 -1.61 4.69 -7.86
C SER A 312 -2.39 4.43 -6.59
N THR A 313 -3.72 4.25 -6.69
CA THR A 313 -4.59 4.26 -5.51
C THR A 313 -5.01 2.87 -5.06
N ARG A 314 -5.21 1.94 -6.00
CA ARG A 314 -5.61 0.55 -5.73
C ARG A 314 -4.43 -0.26 -5.21
N VAL A 315 -4.69 -1.04 -4.18
CA VAL A 315 -3.66 -1.80 -3.47
C VAL A 315 -4.11 -3.22 -3.19
N PRO A 316 -3.19 -4.19 -3.17
CA PRO A 316 -3.41 -5.47 -2.55
C PRO A 316 -3.83 -5.31 -1.09
N LEU A 317 -4.92 -5.96 -0.70
CA LEU A 317 -5.40 -6.04 0.67
C LEU A 317 -6.02 -7.41 0.92
N LEU A 318 -5.46 -8.14 1.89
CA LEU A 318 -5.82 -9.52 2.15
C LEU A 318 -5.83 -9.79 3.65
N PHE A 319 -6.85 -10.51 4.11
CA PHE A 319 -6.98 -11.02 5.47
C PHE A 319 -7.07 -12.53 5.45
N ALA A 320 -6.39 -13.23 6.36
CA ALA A 320 -6.50 -14.66 6.58
C ALA A 320 -6.35 -15.00 8.07
N GLY A 321 -6.86 -16.14 8.50
CA GLY A 321 -6.72 -16.62 9.89
C GLY A 321 -8.06 -16.84 10.59
N PRO A 322 -8.04 -16.99 11.92
CA PRO A 322 -9.21 -17.28 12.70
C PRO A 322 -10.33 -16.25 12.52
N GLY A 323 -11.57 -16.71 12.37
CA GLY A 323 -12.73 -15.86 12.14
C GLY A 323 -12.88 -15.32 10.72
N ILE A 324 -11.94 -15.58 9.80
CA ILE A 324 -11.98 -15.11 8.42
C ILE A 324 -12.29 -16.28 7.49
N LYS A 325 -13.45 -16.19 6.81
CA LYS A 325 -13.88 -17.26 5.89
C LYS A 325 -13.21 -17.09 4.52
N PRO A 326 -12.49 -18.11 4.03
CA PRO A 326 -12.01 -18.12 2.65
C PRO A 326 -13.16 -18.03 1.66
N GLY A 327 -12.90 -17.56 0.45
CA GLY A 327 -13.92 -17.58 -0.58
C GLY A 327 -13.78 -16.47 -1.63
N LYS A 328 -14.91 -16.11 -2.26
CA LYS A 328 -14.93 -15.11 -3.33
C LYS A 328 -14.31 -13.78 -2.88
N PRO A 329 -13.58 -13.09 -3.76
CA PRO A 329 -13.06 -11.75 -3.46
C PRO A 329 -14.19 -10.77 -3.12
N CYS A 330 -13.92 -9.84 -2.20
CA CYS A 330 -14.80 -8.71 -1.92
C CYS A 330 -14.54 -7.60 -2.93
N ARG A 331 -15.59 -7.13 -3.61
CA ARG A 331 -15.53 -6.02 -4.57
C ARG A 331 -16.06 -4.69 -3.99
N GLU A 332 -16.53 -4.72 -2.75
CA GLU A 332 -16.94 -3.49 -2.07
C GLU A 332 -15.72 -2.60 -1.80
N PRO A 333 -15.86 -1.26 -1.89
CA PRO A 333 -14.74 -0.36 -1.70
C PRO A 333 -14.20 -0.45 -0.27
N ALA A 334 -12.90 -0.62 -0.12
CA ALA A 334 -12.20 -0.61 1.16
C ALA A 334 -11.11 0.47 1.15
N SER A 335 -10.86 1.09 2.28
CA SER A 335 -9.76 2.02 2.47
C SER A 335 -8.71 1.42 3.40
N LEU A 336 -7.44 1.72 3.17
CA LEU A 336 -6.40 1.36 4.15
C LEU A 336 -6.63 2.01 5.53
N LEU A 337 -7.42 3.08 5.60
CA LEU A 337 -7.89 3.69 6.85
C LEU A 337 -8.74 2.72 7.69
N ASP A 338 -9.35 1.72 7.05
CA ASP A 338 -10.24 0.73 7.67
C ASP A 338 -9.47 -0.38 8.41
N LEU A 339 -8.15 -0.52 8.17
CA LEU A 339 -7.32 -1.58 8.75
C LEU A 339 -7.32 -1.55 10.29
N TYR A 340 -7.08 -0.38 10.86
CA TYR A 340 -6.99 -0.24 12.31
C TYR A 340 -8.32 -0.57 13.01
N PRO A 341 -9.47 0.02 12.68
CA PRO A 341 -10.74 -0.34 13.31
C PRO A 341 -11.14 -1.81 13.06
N THR A 342 -10.77 -2.39 11.92
CA THR A 342 -11.01 -3.81 11.64
C THR A 342 -10.23 -4.72 12.60
N LEU A 343 -8.95 -4.45 12.82
CA LEU A 343 -8.13 -5.23 13.74
C LEU A 343 -8.56 -5.04 15.20
N VAL A 344 -8.99 -3.83 15.59
CA VAL A 344 -9.57 -3.57 16.92
C VAL A 344 -10.81 -4.45 17.14
N GLU A 345 -11.68 -4.56 16.14
CA GLU A 345 -12.90 -5.40 16.24
C GLU A 345 -12.56 -6.89 16.23
N LEU A 346 -11.72 -7.37 15.31
CA LEU A 346 -11.33 -8.78 15.22
C LEU A 346 -10.64 -9.29 16.49
N CYS A 347 -9.86 -8.42 17.15
CA CYS A 347 -9.13 -8.76 18.38
C CYS A 347 -9.89 -8.40 19.66
N ASN A 348 -11.15 -7.98 19.55
CA ASN A 348 -12.00 -7.55 20.68
C ASN A 348 -11.28 -6.57 21.62
N LEU A 349 -10.61 -5.55 21.02
CA LEU A 349 -9.94 -4.50 21.78
C LEU A 349 -10.89 -3.33 22.08
N PRO A 350 -10.60 -2.52 23.11
CA PRO A 350 -11.34 -1.30 23.38
C PRO A 350 -11.37 -0.38 22.15
N LYS A 351 -12.55 0.15 21.84
CA LYS A 351 -12.72 1.08 20.72
C LYS A 351 -11.94 2.37 20.96
N ASN A 352 -11.19 2.81 19.96
CA ASN A 352 -10.58 4.13 19.96
C ASN A 352 -11.50 5.10 19.20
N PRO A 353 -12.14 6.08 19.87
CA PRO A 353 -13.12 6.99 19.25
C PRO A 353 -12.50 7.94 18.21
N ARG A 354 -11.18 8.00 18.13
CA ARG A 354 -10.46 8.84 17.15
C ARG A 354 -10.30 8.16 15.80
N LEU A 355 -10.60 6.86 15.67
CA LEU A 355 -10.48 6.15 14.40
C LEU A 355 -11.54 6.64 13.41
N GLU A 356 -11.11 6.99 12.21
CA GLU A 356 -11.96 7.55 11.17
C GLU A 356 -12.36 6.52 10.09
N GLY A 357 -11.71 5.34 10.10
CA GLY A 357 -12.06 4.21 9.25
C GLY A 357 -13.32 3.48 9.72
N LEU A 358 -13.87 2.63 8.87
CA LEU A 358 -14.96 1.70 9.19
C LEU A 358 -14.44 0.27 9.14
N SER A 359 -14.80 -0.54 10.14
CA SER A 359 -14.44 -1.95 10.16
C SER A 359 -14.89 -2.68 8.90
N LEU A 360 -14.04 -3.58 8.40
CA LEU A 360 -14.29 -4.48 7.28
C LEU A 360 -14.85 -5.85 7.74
N VAL A 361 -15.09 -6.05 9.03
CA VAL A 361 -15.61 -7.33 9.57
C VAL A 361 -16.89 -7.77 8.87
N PRO A 362 -17.88 -6.92 8.54
CA PRO A 362 -19.02 -7.34 7.75
C PRO A 362 -18.63 -7.97 6.40
N GLN A 363 -17.68 -7.37 5.67
CA GLN A 363 -17.22 -7.88 4.37
C GLN A 363 -16.27 -9.09 4.49
N LEU A 364 -15.58 -9.23 5.62
CA LEU A 364 -14.81 -10.44 5.93
C LEU A 364 -15.73 -11.65 6.14
N ASN A 365 -16.89 -11.45 6.75
CA ASN A 365 -17.90 -12.48 6.97
C ASN A 365 -18.68 -12.79 5.68
N ASP A 366 -19.13 -11.75 4.97
CA ASP A 366 -19.86 -11.85 3.70
C ASP A 366 -19.26 -10.87 2.68
N PRO A 367 -18.57 -11.34 1.61
CA PRO A 367 -17.96 -10.48 0.61
C PRO A 367 -18.95 -9.64 -0.20
N THR A 368 -20.26 -9.95 -0.07
CA THR A 368 -21.35 -9.21 -0.74
C THR A 368 -22.07 -8.24 0.21
N ALA A 369 -21.70 -8.22 1.49
CA ALA A 369 -22.25 -7.28 2.46
C ALA A 369 -22.05 -5.84 1.97
N ALA A 370 -23.18 -5.14 1.78
CA ALA A 370 -23.17 -3.80 1.22
C ALA A 370 -22.32 -2.82 2.07
N ARG A 371 -21.60 -1.93 1.36
CA ARG A 371 -20.81 -0.88 1.95
C ARG A 371 -21.09 0.45 1.25
N ASP A 372 -21.87 1.29 1.89
CA ASP A 372 -22.29 2.58 1.31
C ASP A 372 -21.14 3.59 1.21
N ARG A 373 -20.14 3.49 2.11
CA ARG A 373 -19.00 4.41 2.12
C ARG A 373 -17.99 4.05 1.04
N PRO A 374 -17.73 4.94 0.05
CA PRO A 374 -16.66 4.75 -0.92
C PRO A 374 -15.28 4.93 -0.28
N ALA A 375 -14.24 4.44 -0.94
CA ALA A 375 -12.87 4.78 -0.60
C ALA A 375 -12.55 6.20 -1.09
N ILE A 376 -11.86 6.98 -0.25
CA ILE A 376 -11.44 8.34 -0.57
C ILE A 376 -9.92 8.39 -0.55
N THR A 377 -9.35 8.78 -1.67
CA THR A 377 -7.91 9.03 -1.81
C THR A 377 -7.67 10.50 -2.08
N SER A 378 -6.65 11.07 -1.45
CA SER A 378 -6.25 12.47 -1.66
C SER A 378 -4.82 12.53 -2.14
N SER A 379 -4.55 13.35 -3.15
CA SER A 379 -3.20 13.63 -3.63
C SER A 379 -2.99 15.13 -3.69
N TYR A 380 -1.98 15.61 -2.98
CA TYR A 380 -1.83 17.02 -2.70
C TYR A 380 -3.09 17.63 -2.04
N PHE A 381 -3.00 18.85 -1.53
CA PHE A 381 -4.12 19.50 -0.88
C PHE A 381 -5.22 19.87 -1.89
N GLY A 382 -6.46 19.43 -1.62
CA GLY A 382 -7.65 19.81 -2.40
C GLY A 382 -7.99 18.90 -3.57
N ASN A 383 -7.19 17.87 -3.89
CA ASN A 383 -7.50 16.93 -4.96
C ASN A 383 -7.90 15.58 -4.37
N HIS A 384 -9.01 15.03 -4.82
CA HIS A 384 -9.62 13.84 -4.24
C HIS A 384 -10.15 12.89 -5.30
N SER A 385 -10.00 11.60 -5.04
CA SER A 385 -10.70 10.53 -5.74
C SER A 385 -11.72 9.89 -4.79
N VAL A 386 -12.94 9.69 -5.28
CA VAL A 386 -14.01 8.96 -4.60
C VAL A 386 -14.28 7.70 -5.41
N ARG A 387 -13.89 6.53 -4.86
CA ARG A 387 -14.01 5.24 -5.51
C ARG A 387 -15.10 4.41 -4.85
N SER A 388 -16.23 4.26 -5.54
CA SER A 388 -17.30 3.35 -5.16
C SER A 388 -17.06 1.94 -5.75
N ARG A 389 -18.01 1.04 -5.67
CA ARG A 389 -17.91 -0.29 -6.27
C ARG A 389 -17.66 -0.24 -7.78
N ASP A 390 -18.41 0.61 -8.49
CA ASP A 390 -18.47 0.62 -9.95
C ASP A 390 -17.94 1.93 -10.59
N TRP A 391 -17.73 2.98 -9.79
CA TRP A 391 -17.42 4.30 -10.32
C TRP A 391 -16.25 4.95 -9.57
N ARG A 392 -15.45 5.71 -10.32
CA ARG A 392 -14.48 6.66 -9.76
C ARG A 392 -14.83 8.07 -10.19
N LEU A 393 -14.92 8.98 -9.21
CA LEU A 393 -14.95 10.42 -9.42
C LEU A 393 -13.62 11.00 -8.93
N ILE A 394 -12.88 11.68 -9.79
CA ILE A 394 -11.76 12.54 -9.41
C ILE A 394 -12.22 13.98 -9.43
N SER A 395 -11.94 14.72 -8.37
CA SER A 395 -12.22 16.16 -8.26
C SER A 395 -10.95 16.90 -7.90
N TYR A 396 -10.61 17.86 -8.71
CA TYR A 396 -9.41 18.70 -8.55
C TYR A 396 -9.72 19.99 -7.78
N ALA A 397 -8.69 20.59 -7.19
CA ALA A 397 -8.80 21.80 -6.38
C ALA A 397 -9.36 23.01 -7.14
N ASP A 398 -9.21 23.07 -8.48
CA ASP A 398 -9.76 24.10 -9.36
C ASP A 398 -11.20 23.81 -9.82
N GLY A 399 -11.79 22.71 -9.37
CA GLY A 399 -13.15 22.30 -9.70
C GLY A 399 -13.28 21.39 -10.93
N ALA A 400 -12.20 21.13 -11.66
CA ALA A 400 -12.18 20.16 -12.75
C ALA A 400 -12.47 18.73 -12.24
N LYS A 401 -13.01 17.88 -13.13
CA LYS A 401 -13.43 16.54 -12.75
C LYS A 401 -13.08 15.50 -13.82
N GLU A 402 -12.90 14.27 -13.35
CA GLU A 402 -12.90 13.07 -14.16
C GLU A 402 -13.92 12.08 -13.59
N LEU A 403 -14.54 11.28 -14.45
CA LEU A 403 -15.47 10.23 -14.06
C LEU A 403 -15.24 8.99 -14.91
N TYR A 404 -15.12 7.83 -14.24
CA TYR A 404 -14.87 6.54 -14.90
C TYR A 404 -15.85 5.48 -14.44
N ASP A 405 -16.34 4.65 -15.38
CA ASP A 405 -17.21 3.51 -15.14
C ASP A 405 -16.42 2.19 -15.17
N HIS A 406 -16.03 1.69 -14.02
CA HIS A 406 -15.21 0.48 -13.87
C HIS A 406 -15.93 -0.82 -14.23
N ARG A 407 -17.21 -0.79 -14.60
CA ARG A 407 -17.90 -1.96 -15.13
C ARG A 407 -17.50 -2.26 -16.57
N VAL A 408 -17.06 -1.24 -17.32
CA VAL A 408 -16.75 -1.30 -18.76
C VAL A 408 -15.38 -0.69 -19.11
N ASP A 409 -14.79 0.11 -18.23
CA ASP A 409 -13.52 0.80 -18.44
C ASP A 409 -12.66 0.74 -17.16
N SER A 410 -12.07 -0.41 -16.92
CA SER A 410 -11.18 -0.64 -15.75
C SER A 410 -9.87 0.12 -15.85
N ASP A 411 -9.43 0.42 -17.06
CA ASP A 411 -8.16 1.10 -17.37
C ASP A 411 -8.31 2.64 -17.36
N GLU A 412 -9.53 3.16 -17.12
CA GLU A 412 -9.84 4.60 -17.01
C GLU A 412 -9.48 5.40 -18.28
N PHE A 413 -9.73 4.81 -19.49
CA PHE A 413 -9.37 5.44 -20.77
C PHE A 413 -10.35 6.52 -21.21
N ARG A 414 -11.61 6.51 -20.74
CA ARG A 414 -12.64 7.46 -21.16
C ARG A 414 -13.18 8.28 -20.01
N ASN A 415 -12.89 9.58 -20.00
CA ASN A 415 -13.42 10.50 -19.02
C ASN A 415 -14.87 10.89 -19.32
N LEU A 416 -15.83 10.45 -18.52
CA LEU A 416 -17.26 10.70 -18.65
C LEU A 416 -17.75 11.97 -17.92
N ALA A 417 -16.86 12.76 -17.31
CA ALA A 417 -17.27 13.90 -16.47
C ALA A 417 -18.03 15.00 -17.21
N LYS A 418 -17.84 15.13 -18.53
CA LYS A 418 -18.53 16.10 -19.37
C LYS A 418 -19.83 15.57 -19.99
N ASP A 419 -20.11 14.28 -19.85
CA ASP A 419 -21.31 13.66 -20.40
C ASP A 419 -22.53 13.99 -19.52
N PRO A 420 -23.59 14.63 -20.11
CA PRO A 420 -24.81 14.96 -19.38
C PRO A 420 -25.53 13.77 -18.75
N GLU A 421 -25.44 12.58 -19.35
CA GLU A 421 -26.11 11.36 -18.86
C GLU A 421 -25.54 10.90 -17.51
N HIS A 422 -24.31 11.30 -17.16
CA HIS A 422 -23.62 10.88 -15.95
C HIS A 422 -23.63 11.92 -14.82
N GLN A 423 -24.32 13.06 -14.97
CA GLN A 423 -24.36 14.12 -13.95
C GLN A 423 -24.96 13.66 -12.62
N ALA A 424 -25.94 12.76 -12.64
CA ALA A 424 -26.51 12.17 -11.43
C ALA A 424 -25.49 11.32 -10.65
N VAL A 425 -24.60 10.60 -11.36
CA VAL A 425 -23.53 9.83 -10.75
C VAL A 425 -22.50 10.77 -10.09
N ILE A 426 -22.11 11.83 -10.79
CA ILE A 426 -21.18 12.84 -10.26
C ILE A 426 -21.76 13.45 -8.98
N GLN A 427 -23.03 13.89 -8.99
CA GLN A 427 -23.69 14.49 -7.82
C GLN A 427 -23.75 13.51 -6.63
N ARG A 428 -24.02 12.24 -6.88
CA ARG A 428 -24.05 11.20 -5.86
C ARG A 428 -22.68 11.00 -5.21
N LEU A 429 -21.62 10.88 -6.01
CA LEU A 429 -20.26 10.66 -5.52
C LEU A 429 -19.68 11.92 -4.87
N ALA A 430 -19.99 13.11 -5.40
CA ALA A 430 -19.51 14.38 -4.86
C ALA A 430 -19.99 14.65 -3.42
N LYS A 431 -21.06 14.00 -2.96
CA LYS A 431 -21.49 14.08 -1.54
C LYS A 431 -20.45 13.56 -0.57
N TRP A 432 -19.53 12.71 -1.04
CA TRP A 432 -18.45 12.10 -0.27
C TRP A 432 -17.14 12.91 -0.31
N LEU A 433 -17.06 13.92 -1.17
CA LEU A 433 -15.90 14.80 -1.20
C LEU A 433 -15.75 15.51 0.16
N PRO A 434 -14.52 15.62 0.68
CA PRO A 434 -14.26 16.27 1.96
C PRO A 434 -14.75 17.71 1.98
N LYS A 435 -15.65 18.06 2.90
CA LYS A 435 -16.15 19.43 3.08
C LYS A 435 -15.18 20.30 3.87
N LYS A 436 -14.33 19.67 4.70
CA LYS A 436 -13.29 20.33 5.49
C LYS A 436 -12.04 19.46 5.40
N ALA A 437 -10.90 20.09 5.25
CA ALA A 437 -9.61 19.45 5.21
C ALA A 437 -8.60 20.29 5.99
N ALA A 438 -7.79 19.62 6.82
CA ALA A 438 -6.65 20.25 7.44
C ALA A 438 -5.70 20.76 6.34
N PRO A 439 -5.17 21.99 6.46
CA PRO A 439 -4.18 22.47 5.50
C PRO A 439 -2.95 21.57 5.50
N GLU A 440 -2.25 21.56 4.38
CA GLU A 440 -1.01 20.79 4.27
C GLU A 440 -0.02 21.21 5.36
N PHE A 441 0.43 20.24 6.14
CA PHE A 441 1.42 20.46 7.18
C PHE A 441 2.82 20.58 6.55
N LYS A 442 3.45 21.75 6.72
CA LYS A 442 4.83 22.00 6.29
C LYS A 442 5.74 22.12 7.52
N PRO A 443 6.79 21.28 7.64
CA PRO A 443 7.78 21.42 8.73
C PRO A 443 8.42 22.81 8.76
N LYS A 444 8.78 23.28 9.94
CA LYS A 444 9.37 24.66 10.12
C LYS A 444 10.62 24.92 9.26
N SER A 445 11.41 23.89 8.97
CA SER A 445 12.61 23.99 8.11
C SER A 445 12.31 24.33 6.64
N GLU A 446 11.09 24.00 6.15
CA GLU A 446 10.69 24.31 4.77
C GLU A 446 9.97 25.65 4.66
N ARG A 447 9.39 26.16 5.76
CA ARG A 447 8.78 27.50 5.81
C ARG A 447 9.79 28.63 5.57
N SER A 448 11.07 28.41 5.88
CA SER A 448 12.14 29.39 5.67
C SER A 448 12.70 29.41 4.25
N ARG A 449 12.57 28.34 3.47
CA ARG A 449 13.07 28.27 2.08
C ARG A 449 12.10 28.88 1.06
N GLY A 450 10.78 28.88 1.34
CA GLY A 450 9.76 29.48 0.46
C GLY A 450 9.69 31.02 0.45
N ARG A 451 10.45 31.71 1.33
CA ARG A 451 10.51 33.21 1.38
C ARG A 451 11.72 33.80 0.66
N ARG A 452 12.51 32.99 -0.04
CA ARG A 452 13.70 33.45 -0.81
C ARG A 452 13.57 33.10 -2.30
N LYS A 453 12.40 33.32 -2.88
CA LYS A 453 12.22 33.39 -4.35
C LYS A 453 11.51 34.70 -4.70
#